data_8e02cd683e2f0b33d1a477f0f1eb7054
#
_entry.id   8e02cd683e2f0b33d1a477f0f1eb7054
#
_cell.length_a   1.000
_cell.length_b   1.000
_cell.length_c   1.000
_cell.angle_alpha   90.00
_cell.angle_beta   90.00
_cell.angle_gamma   90.00
#
_symmetry.space_group_name_H-M   'P 1'
#
loop_
_entity.id
_entity.type
_entity.pdbx_description
1 polymer ?
#
loop_
_entity_poly.entity_id
_entity_poly.type
_entity_poly.pdbx_seq_one_letter_code
_entity_poly.pdbx_strand_id
1 'polypeptide(L)'
;MNTLLRLPITRFSWVSFCAILLVVAAPPAWAEDRGAQIFETQCASCHGNEGVALKTPILHGQEPAYIVRSLMAFRHGGRIDQIMMSMNGIASGLTEEDIGLVARYLAGQDPCDLDIKIDYGREGFREAFSAGREKYASSNCGHCHESFHHFAPRIMGQKASYLKLALSQFQ
;
A
#
# COMPACT_ATOMS: atom_id res chain seq x y z
N MET A 1 -64.20 -34.51 40.14
CA MET A 1 -64.38 -33.48 39.09
C MET A 1 -63.08 -32.77 38.91
N ASN A 2 -62.25 -33.24 38.00
CA ASN A 2 -60.91 -32.68 37.69
C ASN A 2 -60.95 -32.01 36.34
N THR A 3 -60.98 -30.70 36.33
CA THR A 3 -60.91 -29.88 35.09
C THR A 3 -59.45 -29.55 34.79
N LEU A 4 -58.87 -30.24 33.82
CA LEU A 4 -57.54 -29.94 33.34
C LEU A 4 -57.60 -28.77 32.37
N LEU A 5 -57.01 -27.62 32.75
CA LEU A 5 -56.81 -26.47 31.92
C LEU A 5 -55.73 -26.82 30.86
N ARG A 6 -56.09 -26.84 29.61
CA ARG A 6 -55.14 -26.91 28.49
C ARG A 6 -54.68 -25.48 28.09
N LEU A 7 -53.42 -25.17 28.32
CA LEU A 7 -52.78 -23.96 27.80
C LEU A 7 -52.46 -24.12 26.29
N PRO A 8 -52.69 -23.11 25.45
CA PRO A 8 -52.36 -23.18 24.04
C PRO A 8 -50.85 -23.00 23.84
N ILE A 9 -50.24 -23.93 23.10
CA ILE A 9 -48.86 -23.84 22.64
C ILE A 9 -48.80 -22.81 21.51
N THR A 10 -48.29 -21.61 21.81
CA THR A 10 -48.00 -20.59 20.82
C THR A 10 -46.84 -21.05 19.91
N ARG A 11 -47.14 -21.21 18.65
CA ARG A 11 -46.15 -21.50 17.61
C ARG A 11 -45.15 -20.34 17.51
N PHE A 12 -43.92 -20.62 17.92
CA PHE A 12 -42.80 -19.71 17.66
C PHE A 12 -42.58 -19.65 16.13
N SER A 13 -42.90 -18.50 15.56
CA SER A 13 -42.60 -18.18 14.15
C SER A 13 -41.08 -18.04 13.98
N TRP A 14 -40.52 -18.94 13.22
CA TRP A 14 -39.13 -18.87 12.81
C TRP A 14 -39.01 -17.67 11.82
N VAL A 15 -38.57 -16.54 12.36
CA VAL A 15 -38.14 -15.42 11.51
C VAL A 15 -36.91 -15.87 10.75
N SER A 16 -37.07 -16.12 9.44
CA SER A 16 -35.95 -16.37 8.52
C SER A 16 -35.01 -15.17 8.55
N PHE A 17 -33.89 -15.32 9.24
CA PHE A 17 -32.76 -14.42 9.12
C PHE A 17 -32.17 -14.62 7.72
N CYS A 18 -32.58 -13.78 6.78
CA CYS A 18 -31.99 -13.69 5.47
C CYS A 18 -30.59 -13.09 5.66
N ALA A 19 -29.56 -13.94 5.81
CA ALA A 19 -28.18 -13.51 5.80
C ALA A 19 -27.88 -12.94 4.39
N ILE A 20 -27.84 -11.63 4.27
CA ILE A 20 -27.34 -10.93 3.11
C ILE A 20 -25.84 -11.22 3.05
N LEU A 21 -25.44 -12.25 2.30
CA LEU A 21 -24.06 -12.48 1.91
C LEU A 21 -23.66 -11.29 1.01
N LEU A 22 -22.91 -10.33 1.59
CA LEU A 22 -22.18 -9.33 0.82
C LEU A 22 -21.10 -10.09 0.01
N VAL A 23 -21.43 -10.44 -1.22
CA VAL A 23 -20.47 -10.90 -2.21
C VAL A 23 -19.60 -9.70 -2.57
N VAL A 24 -18.43 -9.59 -1.95
CA VAL A 24 -17.40 -8.69 -2.42
C VAL A 24 -16.93 -9.24 -3.76
N ALA A 25 -17.42 -8.68 -4.84
CA ALA A 25 -17.00 -9.07 -6.17
C ALA A 25 -15.51 -8.77 -6.33
N ALA A 26 -14.71 -9.77 -6.74
CA ALA A 26 -13.34 -9.53 -7.17
C ALA A 26 -13.32 -8.52 -8.33
N PRO A 27 -12.31 -7.66 -8.44
CA PRO A 27 -12.20 -6.75 -9.57
C PRO A 27 -12.16 -7.57 -10.87
N PRO A 28 -12.75 -7.07 -11.95
CA PRO A 28 -12.72 -7.77 -13.23
C PRO A 28 -11.27 -7.86 -13.75
N ALA A 29 -10.92 -8.95 -14.42
CA ALA A 29 -9.56 -9.24 -14.91
C ALA A 29 -8.95 -8.10 -15.75
N TRP A 30 -9.78 -7.38 -16.55
CA TRP A 30 -9.31 -6.22 -17.32
C TRP A 30 -8.77 -5.07 -16.43
N ALA A 31 -9.22 -4.96 -15.19
CA ALA A 31 -8.77 -3.91 -14.28
C ALA A 31 -7.35 -4.21 -13.73
N GLU A 32 -7.02 -5.48 -13.53
CA GLU A 32 -5.67 -5.91 -13.16
C GLU A 32 -4.71 -5.75 -14.33
N ASP A 33 -5.12 -6.16 -15.53
CA ASP A 33 -4.34 -6.00 -16.77
C ASP A 33 -4.05 -4.52 -17.05
N ARG A 34 -5.02 -3.63 -16.84
CA ARG A 34 -4.82 -2.18 -17.04
C ARG A 34 -3.85 -1.58 -16.03
N GLY A 35 -3.93 -1.97 -14.76
CA GLY A 35 -3.01 -1.53 -13.71
C GLY A 35 -1.57 -1.96 -14.02
N ALA A 36 -1.38 -3.22 -14.44
CA ALA A 36 -0.10 -3.75 -14.88
C ALA A 36 0.44 -2.97 -16.09
N GLN A 37 -0.39 -2.74 -17.11
CA GLN A 37 0.01 -2.00 -18.31
C GLN A 37 0.47 -0.57 -17.99
N ILE A 38 -0.23 0.13 -17.10
CA ILE A 38 0.17 1.48 -16.65
C ILE A 38 1.53 1.43 -15.97
N PHE A 39 1.71 0.46 -15.06
CA PHE A 39 2.99 0.29 -14.36
C PHE A 39 4.13 0.06 -15.36
N GLU A 40 4.01 -0.93 -16.24
CA GLU A 40 5.04 -1.30 -17.20
C GLU A 40 5.42 -0.16 -18.15
N THR A 41 4.43 0.60 -18.63
CA THR A 41 4.67 1.64 -19.64
C THR A 41 5.10 2.99 -19.07
N GLN A 42 4.73 3.32 -17.82
CA GLN A 42 4.94 4.65 -17.28
C GLN A 42 5.77 4.69 -16.00
N CYS A 43 5.91 3.56 -15.29
CA CYS A 43 6.49 3.54 -13.95
C CYS A 43 7.73 2.65 -13.85
N ALA A 44 7.74 1.49 -14.54
CA ALA A 44 8.71 0.42 -14.32
C ALA A 44 10.16 0.84 -14.60
N SER A 45 10.41 1.72 -15.58
CA SER A 45 11.76 2.22 -15.88
C SER A 45 12.45 2.88 -14.66
N CYS A 46 11.67 3.50 -13.78
CA CYS A 46 12.19 4.15 -12.58
C CYS A 46 11.87 3.37 -11.29
N HIS A 47 10.76 2.63 -11.23
CA HIS A 47 10.28 1.96 -10.03
C HIS A 47 10.33 0.43 -10.11
N GLY A 48 10.73 -0.15 -11.25
CA GLY A 48 10.96 -1.59 -11.47
C GLY A 48 12.42 -1.99 -11.23
N ASN A 49 12.79 -3.17 -11.75
CA ASN A 49 14.14 -3.72 -11.59
C ASN A 49 15.22 -2.79 -12.16
N GLU A 50 14.98 -2.15 -13.29
CA GLU A 50 15.92 -1.19 -13.89
C GLU A 50 16.16 0.04 -13.01
N GLY A 51 15.16 0.44 -12.24
CA GLY A 51 15.21 1.57 -11.32
C GLY A 51 15.75 1.25 -9.93
N VAL A 52 16.12 0.00 -9.63
CA VAL A 52 16.58 -0.39 -8.29
C VAL A 52 17.76 0.43 -7.79
N ALA A 53 18.69 0.82 -8.67
CA ALA A 53 19.85 1.66 -8.34
C ALA A 53 19.51 3.14 -8.11
N LEU A 54 18.34 3.60 -8.54
CA LEU A 54 17.92 4.98 -8.44
C LEU A 54 17.46 5.32 -7.01
N LYS A 55 17.35 6.61 -6.71
CA LYS A 55 16.78 7.11 -5.43
C LYS A 55 15.24 7.11 -5.41
N THR A 56 14.62 6.38 -6.32
CA THR A 56 13.16 6.22 -6.39
C THR A 56 12.68 5.21 -5.36
N PRO A 57 11.46 5.33 -4.83
CA PRO A 57 10.91 4.37 -3.89
C PRO A 57 10.56 3.04 -4.55
N ILE A 58 10.60 1.97 -3.77
CA ILE A 58 9.97 0.70 -4.09
C ILE A 58 8.47 0.89 -3.93
N LEU A 59 7.71 0.54 -4.96
CA LEU A 59 6.25 0.65 -4.98
C LEU A 59 5.54 -0.68 -4.77
N HIS A 60 6.19 -1.80 -5.06
CA HIS A 60 5.66 -3.15 -4.86
C HIS A 60 5.27 -3.37 -3.38
N GLY A 61 4.09 -3.90 -3.15
CA GLY A 61 3.54 -4.13 -1.82
C GLY A 61 3.21 -2.88 -1.01
N GLN A 62 3.19 -1.70 -1.63
CA GLN A 62 2.89 -0.46 -0.93
C GLN A 62 1.37 -0.31 -0.70
N GLU A 63 0.99 0.42 0.34
CA GLU A 63 -0.41 0.69 0.68
C GLU A 63 -1.13 1.42 -0.47
N PRO A 64 -2.24 0.88 -1.01
CA PRO A 64 -2.91 1.47 -2.17
C PRO A 64 -3.43 2.87 -1.89
N ALA A 65 -3.97 3.14 -0.71
CA ALA A 65 -4.43 4.48 -0.33
C ALA A 65 -3.28 5.50 -0.27
N TYR A 66 -2.07 5.06 0.12
CA TYR A 66 -0.88 5.91 0.09
C TYR A 66 -0.44 6.21 -1.34
N ILE A 67 -0.46 5.22 -2.25
CA ILE A 67 -0.12 5.42 -3.67
C ILE A 67 -1.10 6.41 -4.30
N VAL A 68 -2.42 6.19 -4.14
CA VAL A 68 -3.45 7.10 -4.66
C VAL A 68 -3.20 8.53 -4.17
N ARG A 69 -3.07 8.73 -2.87
CA ARG A 69 -2.86 10.06 -2.29
C ARG A 69 -1.58 10.71 -2.80
N SER A 70 -0.49 9.95 -2.95
CA SER A 70 0.78 10.46 -3.43
C SER A 70 0.71 10.88 -4.90
N LEU A 71 0.09 10.09 -5.78
CA LEU A 71 -0.11 10.43 -7.18
C LEU A 71 -1.04 11.64 -7.34
N MET A 72 -2.13 11.70 -6.57
CA MET A 72 -3.02 12.86 -6.56
C MET A 72 -2.29 14.13 -6.08
N ALA A 73 -1.44 14.02 -5.07
CA ALA A 73 -0.65 15.15 -4.58
C ALA A 73 0.36 15.64 -5.64
N PHE A 74 1.03 14.75 -6.38
CA PHE A 74 1.88 15.13 -7.52
C PHE A 74 1.07 15.76 -8.65
N ARG A 75 -0.09 15.20 -8.98
CA ARG A 75 -0.98 15.70 -10.04
C ARG A 75 -1.45 17.13 -9.78
N HIS A 76 -1.79 17.45 -8.53
CA HIS A 76 -2.32 18.75 -8.14
C HIS A 76 -1.26 19.71 -7.59
N GLY A 77 0.03 19.36 -7.65
CA GLY A 77 1.12 20.23 -7.17
C GLY A 77 1.25 20.33 -5.66
N GLY A 78 0.47 19.55 -4.88
CA GLY A 78 0.63 19.46 -3.43
C GLY A 78 1.89 18.71 -3.00
N ARG A 79 2.52 18.00 -3.94
CA ARG A 79 3.84 17.38 -3.80
C ARG A 79 4.66 17.66 -5.05
N ILE A 80 5.92 18.02 -4.85
CA ILE A 80 6.86 18.27 -5.95
C ILE A 80 7.95 17.21 -5.93
N ASP A 81 8.20 16.60 -7.09
CA ASP A 81 9.36 15.72 -7.27
C ASP A 81 10.62 16.57 -7.41
N GLN A 82 11.39 16.62 -6.32
CA GLN A 82 12.62 17.41 -6.25
C GLN A 82 13.85 16.71 -6.84
N ILE A 83 13.74 15.41 -7.21
CA ILE A 83 14.88 14.62 -7.66
C ILE A 83 14.99 14.67 -9.19
N MET A 84 13.93 14.27 -9.86
CA MET A 84 13.90 14.10 -11.31
C MET A 84 12.90 15.00 -12.01
N MET A 85 12.05 15.69 -11.25
CA MET A 85 10.96 16.55 -11.74
C MET A 85 9.94 15.83 -12.64
N SER A 86 9.97 14.50 -12.67
CA SER A 86 9.20 13.67 -13.60
C SER A 86 7.84 13.25 -13.06
N MET A 87 7.72 13.03 -11.73
CA MET A 87 6.49 12.50 -11.13
C MET A 87 5.29 13.43 -11.29
N ASN A 88 5.49 14.75 -11.27
CA ASN A 88 4.40 15.70 -11.49
C ASN A 88 3.86 15.60 -12.92
N GLY A 89 4.74 15.45 -13.93
CA GLY A 89 4.35 15.25 -15.33
C GLY A 89 3.62 13.91 -15.53
N ILE A 90 4.18 12.82 -15.02
CA ILE A 90 3.56 11.49 -15.11
C ILE A 90 2.18 11.48 -14.46
N ALA A 91 2.08 11.94 -13.22
CA ALA A 91 0.82 11.94 -12.48
C ALA A 91 -0.25 12.83 -13.13
N SER A 92 0.12 13.94 -13.77
CA SER A 92 -0.83 14.80 -14.48
C SER A 92 -1.44 14.13 -15.71
N GLY A 93 -0.74 13.17 -16.31
CA GLY A 93 -1.20 12.39 -17.46
C GLY A 93 -2.14 11.23 -17.11
N LEU A 94 -2.25 10.85 -15.83
CA LEU A 94 -3.11 9.75 -15.38
C LEU A 94 -4.52 10.25 -15.04
N THR A 95 -5.55 9.48 -15.36
CA THR A 95 -6.89 9.70 -14.82
C THR A 95 -6.98 9.23 -13.37
N GLU A 96 -8.02 9.62 -12.64
CA GLU A 96 -8.26 9.11 -11.28
C GLU A 96 -8.51 7.61 -11.27
N GLU A 97 -9.14 7.08 -12.32
CA GLU A 97 -9.34 5.65 -12.52
C GLU A 97 -7.99 4.94 -12.70
N ASP A 98 -7.12 5.45 -13.59
CA ASP A 98 -5.78 4.90 -13.81
C ASP A 98 -4.96 4.88 -12.51
N ILE A 99 -5.02 5.95 -11.72
CA ILE A 99 -4.37 6.04 -10.41
C ILE A 99 -4.89 4.94 -9.46
N GLY A 100 -6.19 4.73 -9.43
CA GLY A 100 -6.80 3.66 -8.63
C GLY A 100 -6.40 2.25 -9.11
N LEU A 101 -6.31 2.04 -10.43
CA LEU A 101 -5.93 0.76 -11.03
C LEU A 101 -4.47 0.41 -10.74
N VAL A 102 -3.54 1.32 -11.00
CA VAL A 102 -2.11 1.09 -10.75
C VAL A 102 -1.81 0.94 -9.26
N ALA A 103 -2.53 1.66 -8.39
CA ALA A 103 -2.37 1.52 -6.95
C ALA A 103 -2.76 0.13 -6.44
N ARG A 104 -3.87 -0.43 -6.94
CA ARG A 104 -4.28 -1.81 -6.61
C ARG A 104 -3.30 -2.85 -7.15
N TYR A 105 -2.86 -2.69 -8.40
CA TYR A 105 -1.87 -3.57 -8.99
C TYR A 105 -0.60 -3.63 -8.14
N LEU A 106 -0.02 -2.47 -7.80
CA LEU A 106 1.20 -2.36 -7.02
C LEU A 106 1.06 -2.92 -5.60
N ALA A 107 -0.09 -2.77 -4.98
CA ALA A 107 -0.36 -3.33 -3.65
C ALA A 107 -0.35 -4.87 -3.64
N GLY A 108 -0.69 -5.50 -4.76
CA GLY A 108 -0.65 -6.95 -4.94
C GLY A 108 0.72 -7.51 -5.31
N GLN A 109 1.71 -6.66 -5.63
CA GLN A 109 3.04 -7.12 -6.01
C GLN A 109 3.91 -7.42 -4.79
N ASP A 110 4.76 -8.45 -4.89
CA ASP A 110 5.75 -8.74 -3.85
C ASP A 110 6.99 -7.86 -4.05
N PRO A 111 7.41 -7.06 -3.07
CA PRO A 111 8.67 -6.31 -3.16
C PRO A 111 9.90 -7.21 -3.28
N CYS A 112 9.82 -8.50 -2.91
CA CYS A 112 10.89 -9.47 -3.08
C CYS A 112 11.11 -9.90 -4.54
N ASP A 113 10.14 -9.65 -5.43
CA ASP A 113 10.29 -9.91 -6.87
C ASP A 113 11.26 -8.93 -7.55
N LEU A 114 11.60 -7.82 -6.88
CA LEU A 114 12.62 -6.90 -7.34
C LEU A 114 14.02 -7.44 -7.00
N ASP A 115 14.95 -7.41 -7.96
CA ASP A 115 16.35 -7.85 -7.77
C ASP A 115 17.14 -6.84 -6.91
N ILE A 116 16.72 -6.70 -5.65
CA ILE A 116 17.36 -5.80 -4.68
C ILE A 116 18.42 -6.59 -3.90
N LYS A 117 19.68 -6.30 -4.20
CA LYS A 117 20.82 -6.91 -3.49
C LYS A 117 21.17 -6.10 -2.26
N ILE A 118 21.13 -6.76 -1.10
CA ILE A 118 21.56 -6.18 0.17
C ILE A 118 22.95 -6.73 0.50
N ASP A 119 23.92 -5.84 0.58
CA ASP A 119 25.27 -6.20 1.02
C ASP A 119 25.34 -6.25 2.56
N TYR A 120 25.05 -7.43 3.10
CA TYR A 120 25.14 -7.69 4.54
C TYR A 120 26.58 -7.70 5.08
N GLY A 121 27.57 -7.85 4.19
CA GLY A 121 29.01 -7.87 4.53
C GLY A 121 29.65 -6.48 4.57
N ARG A 122 28.95 -5.45 4.14
CA ARG A 122 29.46 -4.09 4.13
C ARG A 122 29.89 -3.65 5.54
N GLU A 123 31.07 -3.05 5.62
CA GLU A 123 31.58 -2.48 6.89
C GLU A 123 30.57 -1.51 7.52
N GLY A 124 30.35 -1.64 8.82
CA GLY A 124 29.39 -0.83 9.58
C GLY A 124 27.91 -1.18 9.35
N PHE A 125 27.60 -2.23 8.54
CA PHE A 125 26.19 -2.59 8.28
C PHE A 125 25.44 -2.98 9.56
N ARG A 126 26.05 -3.83 10.40
CA ARG A 126 25.41 -4.33 11.63
C ARG A 126 25.15 -3.23 12.63
N GLU A 127 26.10 -2.34 12.80
CA GLU A 127 26.05 -1.19 13.70
C GLU A 127 24.95 -0.21 13.22
N ALA A 128 24.95 0.13 11.94
CA ALA A 128 23.94 1.00 11.34
C ALA A 128 22.53 0.38 11.43
N PHE A 129 22.42 -0.94 11.20
CA PHE A 129 21.14 -1.65 11.32
C PHE A 129 20.63 -1.65 12.76
N SER A 130 21.51 -1.92 13.74
CA SER A 130 21.13 -1.95 15.15
C SER A 130 20.71 -0.56 15.65
N ALA A 131 21.49 0.47 15.32
CA ALA A 131 21.17 1.85 15.68
C ALA A 131 19.85 2.32 15.01
N GLY A 132 19.65 1.96 13.74
CA GLY A 132 18.40 2.26 13.01
C GLY A 132 17.19 1.60 13.63
N ARG A 133 17.30 0.32 14.03
CA ARG A 133 16.23 -0.42 14.70
C ARG A 133 15.87 0.19 16.05
N GLU A 134 16.87 0.55 16.84
CA GLU A 134 16.68 1.21 18.13
C GLU A 134 15.97 2.57 17.95
N LYS A 135 16.44 3.36 16.99
CA LYS A 135 15.82 4.65 16.67
C LYS A 135 14.38 4.50 16.19
N TYR A 136 14.12 3.52 15.33
CA TYR A 136 12.78 3.21 14.83
C TYR A 136 11.81 2.88 15.98
N ALA A 137 12.25 2.02 16.92
CA ALA A 137 11.47 1.64 18.08
C ALA A 137 11.27 2.80 19.06
N SER A 138 12.34 3.53 19.41
CA SER A 138 12.28 4.64 20.37
C SER A 138 11.49 5.85 19.88
N SER A 139 11.43 6.06 18.55
CA SER A 139 10.65 7.12 17.93
C SER A 139 9.22 6.69 17.58
N ASN A 140 8.81 5.47 17.95
CA ASN A 140 7.47 4.91 17.72
C ASN A 140 7.02 4.93 16.24
N CYS A 141 7.96 4.81 15.31
CA CYS A 141 7.66 4.85 13.87
C CYS A 141 6.70 3.73 13.45
N GLY A 142 6.83 2.54 14.04
CA GLY A 142 5.97 1.38 13.77
C GLY A 142 4.49 1.62 14.06
N HIS A 143 4.16 2.54 14.97
CA HIS A 143 2.77 2.85 15.27
C HIS A 143 1.97 3.25 14.03
N CYS A 144 2.56 4.03 13.13
CA CYS A 144 1.93 4.44 11.88
C CYS A 144 2.32 3.55 10.69
N HIS A 145 3.55 3.02 10.66
CA HIS A 145 4.13 2.36 9.49
C HIS A 145 4.01 0.83 9.49
N GLU A 146 3.63 0.20 10.60
CA GLU A 146 3.40 -1.25 10.72
C GLU A 146 1.95 -1.60 11.06
N SER A 147 1.22 -0.70 11.72
CA SER A 147 -0.18 -0.92 12.02
C SER A 147 -1.07 -0.54 10.85
N PHE A 148 -2.34 -1.01 10.87
CA PHE A 148 -3.35 -0.83 9.82
C PHE A 148 -3.73 0.63 9.49
N HIS A 149 -2.82 1.57 9.68
CA HIS A 149 -3.02 2.94 9.27
C HIS A 149 -2.73 3.08 7.78
N HIS A 150 -3.73 2.81 6.95
CA HIS A 150 -3.69 2.91 5.48
C HIS A 150 -3.21 4.26 4.91
N PHE A 151 -2.90 5.22 5.79
CA PHE A 151 -2.40 6.54 5.39
C PHE A 151 -0.88 6.67 5.43
N ALA A 152 -0.19 5.82 6.18
CA ALA A 152 1.26 5.84 6.25
C ALA A 152 1.86 4.85 5.24
N PRO A 153 2.97 5.21 4.56
CA PRO A 153 3.62 4.28 3.65
C PRO A 153 4.26 3.12 4.40
N ARG A 154 4.33 1.96 3.77
CA ARG A 154 5.23 0.90 4.22
C ARG A 154 6.66 1.36 4.03
N ILE A 155 7.45 1.34 5.11
CA ILE A 155 8.87 1.70 5.08
C ILE A 155 9.80 0.50 5.31
N MET A 156 9.26 -0.63 5.76
CA MET A 156 10.01 -1.88 5.85
C MET A 156 10.41 -2.35 4.46
N GLY A 157 11.68 -2.70 4.29
CA GLY A 157 12.24 -3.11 2.99
C GLY A 157 12.47 -1.97 2.00
N GLN A 158 12.17 -0.72 2.36
CA GLN A 158 12.38 0.43 1.47
C GLN A 158 13.87 0.79 1.37
N LYS A 159 14.29 1.36 0.24
CA LYS A 159 15.67 1.79 0.02
C LYS A 159 16.11 2.84 1.03
N ALA A 160 17.23 2.61 1.70
CA ALA A 160 17.79 3.54 2.67
C ALA A 160 18.08 4.93 2.08
N SER A 161 18.52 4.98 0.81
CA SER A 161 18.75 6.24 0.08
C SER A 161 17.47 7.05 -0.10
N TYR A 162 16.36 6.37 -0.39
CA TYR A 162 15.06 7.02 -0.51
C TYR A 162 14.53 7.46 0.86
N LEU A 163 14.62 6.61 1.90
CA LEU A 163 14.19 6.98 3.25
C LEU A 163 14.94 8.21 3.78
N LYS A 164 16.27 8.25 3.57
CA LYS A 164 17.06 9.42 3.95
C LYS A 164 16.58 10.70 3.27
N LEU A 165 16.33 10.62 1.97
CA LEU A 165 15.82 11.75 1.20
C LEU A 165 14.41 12.17 1.68
N ALA A 166 13.50 11.22 1.84
CA ALA A 166 12.13 11.51 2.28
C ALA A 166 12.13 12.17 3.67
N LEU A 167 12.92 11.64 4.61
CA LEU A 167 13.03 12.23 5.95
C LEU A 167 13.62 13.64 5.93
N SER A 168 14.54 13.96 5.03
CA SER A 168 15.09 15.32 4.91
C SER A 168 14.07 16.34 4.40
N GLN A 169 12.99 15.89 3.76
CA GLN A 169 11.92 16.75 3.28
C GLN A 169 10.88 17.11 4.35
N PHE A 170 10.93 16.47 5.51
CA PHE A 170 10.08 16.78 6.66
C PHE A 170 10.73 17.73 7.68
N GLN A 171 11.96 18.15 7.45
CA GLN A 171 12.68 19.12 8.26
C GLN A 171 12.41 20.56 7.76
#